data_25efabe60dabd001211a3b3eedd54757
#
_entry.id   25efabe60dabd001211a3b3eedd54757
#
_cell.length_a   1.000
_cell.length_b   1.000
_cell.length_c   1.000
_cell.angle_alpha   90.00
_cell.angle_beta   90.00
_cell.angle_gamma   90.00
#
_symmetry.space_group_name_H-M   'P 1'
#
loop_
_entity.id
_entity.type
_entity.pdbx_description
1 polymer ?
#
loop_
_entity_poly.entity_id
_entity_poly.type
_entity_poly.pdbx_seq_one_letter_code
_entity_poly.pdbx_strand_id
1 'polypeptide(L)'
;MNILVVGSGGREHAVIKKLRENNEVKKIYALPGNGGIAADAECVNIGATDIDGIAEFAKNNQIDYAVVTPDDPLVLGCVDRLERLGIPCFGPRKNAAIIEGSKVFSKNLMKKYGIPTAQYEVFDSAEDALAYLDSAPIPTVIKADGLALGKGVIIAATRDEAKEAVVEIMRDKKFGKSGDSIVIEEFLTGPEVSVLSFTDGKTVVPMISSMDHKRALDNDEGLNTGGMGTVAPNPYYTKEIADRCMKEIFLPTINAMNAEGRTFKGCLYFGLMLTENGPKVIEYNCRFGDPETQVVLPLLKSDLLTVMRATTYGTLAETPVEFSDKNACCVVMASKGYPVAYEKGYEIDIPDEIRDSVYVAGAAEKNGKLVTSGGRVLGVTAVEDTLREAIASAYEKAEKIHFENAFYRHDIGAKALAATEEK
;
A
#
# COMPACT_ATOMS: atom_id res chain seq x y z
N MET A 1 -4.89 -25.56 7.79
CA MET A 1 -4.45 -25.07 6.46
C MET A 1 -3.00 -24.62 6.52
N ASN A 2 -2.23 -24.92 5.49
CA ASN A 2 -0.90 -24.34 5.28
C ASN A 2 -1.03 -23.15 4.33
N ILE A 3 -0.66 -21.99 4.80
CA ILE A 3 -0.80 -20.72 4.04
C ILE A 3 0.57 -20.23 3.61
N LEU A 4 0.65 -19.79 2.38
CA LEU A 4 1.81 -19.09 1.83
C LEU A 4 1.52 -17.60 1.77
N VAL A 5 2.41 -16.77 2.34
CA VAL A 5 2.37 -15.30 2.21
C VAL A 5 3.62 -14.86 1.46
N VAL A 6 3.45 -14.21 0.32
CA VAL A 6 4.54 -13.65 -0.48
C VAL A 6 4.82 -12.23 -0.03
N GLY A 7 6.07 -11.92 0.29
CA GLY A 7 6.53 -10.59 0.67
C GLY A 7 7.30 -10.56 2.00
N SER A 8 7.76 -9.37 2.40
CA SER A 8 8.69 -9.21 3.53
C SER A 8 8.55 -7.89 4.29
N GLY A 9 7.49 -7.11 4.06
CA GLY A 9 7.29 -5.81 4.68
C GLY A 9 6.43 -5.82 5.94
N GLY A 10 6.19 -4.65 6.50
CA GLY A 10 5.29 -4.47 7.63
C GLY A 10 3.84 -4.85 7.31
N ARG A 11 3.39 -4.60 6.09
CA ARG A 11 2.12 -5.05 5.54
C ARG A 11 1.98 -6.58 5.62
N GLU A 12 2.98 -7.32 5.18
CA GLU A 12 2.99 -8.78 5.25
C GLU A 12 2.95 -9.27 6.69
N HIS A 13 3.68 -8.61 7.59
CA HIS A 13 3.65 -8.95 9.00
C HIS A 13 2.25 -8.73 9.62
N ALA A 14 1.58 -7.63 9.26
CA ALA A 14 0.20 -7.37 9.71
C ALA A 14 -0.79 -8.42 9.17
N VAL A 15 -0.68 -8.79 7.90
CA VAL A 15 -1.49 -9.86 7.30
C VAL A 15 -1.24 -11.20 8.01
N ILE A 16 0.01 -11.57 8.27
CA ILE A 16 0.37 -12.83 8.94
C ILE A 16 -0.20 -12.87 10.36
N LYS A 17 -0.01 -11.82 11.16
CA LYS A 17 -0.58 -11.74 12.51
C LYS A 17 -2.10 -11.90 12.48
N LYS A 18 -2.78 -11.26 11.54
CA LYS A 18 -4.24 -11.34 11.41
C LYS A 18 -4.72 -12.72 10.94
N LEU A 19 -4.00 -13.38 10.04
CA LEU A 19 -4.30 -14.75 9.60
C LEU A 19 -4.14 -15.78 10.73
N ARG A 20 -3.21 -15.56 11.65
CA ARG A 20 -2.98 -16.44 12.81
C ARG A 20 -4.14 -16.46 13.81
N GLU A 21 -5.01 -15.47 13.78
CA GLU A 21 -6.22 -15.45 14.63
C GLU A 21 -7.21 -16.58 14.25
N ASN A 22 -7.11 -17.13 13.01
CA ASN A 22 -7.98 -18.20 12.55
C ASN A 22 -7.44 -19.58 12.96
N ASN A 23 -8.29 -20.36 13.67
CA ASN A 23 -7.92 -21.70 14.18
C ASN A 23 -7.68 -22.76 13.09
N GLU A 24 -8.15 -22.56 11.86
CA GLU A 24 -7.87 -23.45 10.72
C GLU A 24 -6.42 -23.30 10.22
N VAL A 25 -5.78 -22.19 10.51
CA VAL A 25 -4.40 -21.90 10.10
C VAL A 25 -3.44 -22.70 10.98
N LYS A 26 -2.84 -23.72 10.38
CA LYS A 26 -1.87 -24.60 11.08
C LYS A 26 -0.45 -24.11 10.93
N LYS A 27 -0.11 -23.58 9.74
CA LYS A 27 1.22 -23.11 9.42
C LYS A 27 1.17 -21.99 8.40
N ILE A 28 2.03 -21.00 8.59
CA ILE A 28 2.25 -19.93 7.62
C ILE A 28 3.72 -19.97 7.18
N TYR A 29 3.93 -19.95 5.88
CA TYR A 29 5.23 -19.74 5.25
C TYR A 29 5.28 -18.33 4.69
N ALA A 30 6.35 -17.59 4.95
CA ALA A 30 6.59 -16.25 4.42
C ALA A 30 7.77 -16.27 3.44
N LEU A 31 7.58 -15.78 2.23
CA LEU A 31 8.57 -15.80 1.16
C LEU A 31 8.86 -14.36 0.66
N PRO A 32 10.02 -13.79 1.00
CA PRO A 32 11.07 -14.31 1.87
C PRO A 32 10.80 -14.12 3.37
N GLY A 33 9.81 -13.30 3.78
CA GLY A 33 9.64 -12.87 5.16
C GLY A 33 10.76 -11.91 5.62
N ASN A 34 10.85 -11.68 6.93
CA ASN A 34 11.88 -10.86 7.56
C ASN A 34 12.16 -11.35 8.99
N GLY A 35 13.12 -10.74 9.69
CA GLY A 35 13.52 -11.16 11.02
C GLY A 35 12.43 -11.08 12.09
N GLY A 36 11.45 -10.17 11.95
CA GLY A 36 10.30 -10.10 12.86
C GLY A 36 9.19 -11.08 12.49
N ILE A 37 8.94 -11.28 11.20
CA ILE A 37 7.98 -12.29 10.70
C ILE A 37 8.37 -13.70 11.14
N ALA A 38 9.66 -13.98 11.32
CA ALA A 38 10.16 -15.28 11.76
C ALA A 38 9.60 -15.73 13.12
N ALA A 39 9.09 -14.82 13.95
CA ALA A 39 8.40 -15.16 15.20
C ALA A 39 6.96 -15.68 14.96
N ASP A 40 6.36 -15.35 13.83
CA ASP A 40 4.96 -15.61 13.52
C ASP A 40 4.75 -16.58 12.35
N ALA A 41 5.76 -16.80 11.52
CA ALA A 41 5.72 -17.65 10.35
C ALA A 41 7.10 -18.31 10.08
N GLU A 42 7.12 -19.37 9.30
CA GLU A 42 8.37 -19.93 8.79
C GLU A 42 8.82 -19.11 7.57
N CYS A 43 9.93 -18.39 7.74
CA CYS A 43 10.54 -17.63 6.65
C CYS A 43 11.37 -18.55 5.75
N VAL A 44 11.15 -18.45 4.45
CA VAL A 44 11.86 -19.23 3.43
C VAL A 44 12.57 -18.27 2.48
N ASN A 45 13.88 -18.43 2.32
CA ASN A 45 14.70 -17.53 1.52
C ASN A 45 14.46 -17.71 0.00
N ILE A 46 13.26 -17.33 -0.44
CA ILE A 46 12.84 -17.25 -1.85
C ILE A 46 12.34 -15.81 -2.06
N GLY A 47 12.95 -15.09 -3.00
CA GLY A 47 12.58 -13.71 -3.28
C GLY A 47 11.15 -13.58 -3.79
N ALA A 48 10.45 -12.50 -3.45
CA ALA A 48 9.06 -12.26 -3.83
C ALA A 48 8.85 -12.21 -5.37
N THR A 49 9.88 -11.92 -6.13
CA THR A 49 9.86 -11.89 -7.62
C THR A 49 10.33 -13.18 -8.28
N ASP A 50 10.80 -14.16 -7.52
CA ASP A 50 11.14 -15.50 -8.01
C ASP A 50 9.87 -16.35 -8.13
N ILE A 51 9.08 -16.09 -9.16
CA ILE A 51 7.76 -16.71 -9.37
C ILE A 51 7.86 -18.24 -9.51
N ASP A 52 8.89 -18.73 -10.18
CA ASP A 52 9.08 -20.19 -10.37
C ASP A 52 9.52 -20.84 -9.06
N GLY A 53 10.43 -20.24 -8.31
CA GLY A 53 10.84 -20.71 -6.98
C GLY A 53 9.66 -20.72 -6.00
N ILE A 54 8.80 -19.69 -5.99
CA ILE A 54 7.58 -19.64 -5.19
C ILE A 54 6.64 -20.81 -5.56
N ALA A 55 6.43 -21.04 -6.85
CA ALA A 55 5.53 -22.06 -7.35
C ALA A 55 6.05 -23.48 -7.02
N GLU A 56 7.35 -23.73 -7.18
CA GLU A 56 7.97 -24.99 -6.82
C GLU A 56 7.87 -25.25 -5.31
N PHE A 57 8.16 -24.26 -4.48
CA PHE A 57 8.00 -24.35 -3.04
C PHE A 57 6.55 -24.70 -2.67
N ALA A 58 5.58 -23.97 -3.23
CA ALA A 58 4.17 -24.16 -2.93
C ALA A 58 3.69 -25.59 -3.28
N LYS A 59 4.13 -26.12 -4.43
CA LYS A 59 3.84 -27.49 -4.86
C LYS A 59 4.41 -28.54 -3.91
N ASN A 60 5.64 -28.34 -3.44
CA ASN A 60 6.36 -29.33 -2.63
C ASN A 60 5.96 -29.30 -1.14
N ASN A 61 5.32 -28.21 -0.66
CA ASN A 61 4.98 -28.02 0.75
C ASN A 61 3.47 -28.05 1.04
N GLN A 62 2.66 -28.60 0.14
CA GLN A 62 1.22 -28.82 0.35
C GLN A 62 0.51 -27.51 0.79
N ILE A 63 0.74 -26.42 0.05
CA ILE A 63 0.07 -25.14 0.32
C ILE A 63 -1.40 -25.26 -0.05
N ASP A 64 -2.28 -24.94 0.90
CA ASP A 64 -3.73 -24.93 0.73
C ASP A 64 -4.26 -23.60 0.17
N TYR A 65 -3.58 -22.49 0.48
CA TYR A 65 -3.98 -21.14 0.10
C TYR A 65 -2.78 -20.20 0.06
N ALA A 66 -2.74 -19.29 -0.90
CA ALA A 66 -1.69 -18.29 -1.02
C ALA A 66 -2.22 -16.86 -0.94
N VAL A 67 -1.44 -15.99 -0.33
CA VAL A 67 -1.71 -14.54 -0.23
C VAL A 67 -0.53 -13.81 -0.85
N VAL A 68 -0.76 -13.13 -1.96
CA VAL A 68 0.27 -12.36 -2.68
C VAL A 68 0.04 -10.89 -2.39
N THR A 69 0.93 -10.30 -1.61
CA THR A 69 0.74 -8.97 -1.03
C THR A 69 1.50 -7.86 -1.74
N PRO A 70 2.71 -8.02 -2.30
CA PRO A 70 3.41 -6.95 -3.00
C PRO A 70 2.96 -6.81 -4.46
N ASP A 71 3.17 -5.62 -5.02
CA ASP A 71 2.87 -5.26 -6.41
C ASP A 71 3.70 -6.04 -7.44
N ASP A 72 5.02 -6.10 -7.27
CA ASP A 72 5.92 -6.76 -8.22
C ASP A 72 5.51 -8.21 -8.56
N PRO A 73 5.33 -9.14 -7.59
CA PRO A 73 4.91 -10.50 -7.90
C PRO A 73 3.51 -10.57 -8.54
N LEU A 74 2.60 -9.66 -8.21
CA LEU A 74 1.28 -9.59 -8.82
C LEU A 74 1.38 -9.22 -10.30
N VAL A 75 2.14 -8.18 -10.63
CA VAL A 75 2.39 -7.73 -12.02
C VAL A 75 3.18 -8.78 -12.82
N LEU A 76 4.05 -9.54 -12.18
CA LEU A 76 4.79 -10.64 -12.79
C LEU A 76 3.93 -11.90 -13.01
N GLY A 77 2.75 -12.02 -12.39
CA GLY A 77 1.82 -13.13 -12.60
C GLY A 77 1.98 -14.28 -11.60
N CYS A 78 2.39 -14.00 -10.38
CA CYS A 78 2.52 -14.99 -9.31
C CYS A 78 1.19 -15.72 -9.05
N VAL A 79 0.06 -14.99 -9.00
CA VAL A 79 -1.26 -15.58 -8.83
C VAL A 79 -1.59 -16.52 -9.98
N ASP A 80 -1.39 -16.10 -11.23
CA ASP A 80 -1.62 -16.94 -12.42
C ASP A 80 -0.81 -18.24 -12.34
N ARG A 81 0.43 -18.17 -11.86
CA ARG A 81 1.33 -19.32 -11.76
C ARG A 81 0.90 -20.31 -10.68
N LEU A 82 0.46 -19.82 -9.53
CA LEU A 82 -0.03 -20.64 -8.41
C LEU A 82 -1.38 -21.29 -8.73
N GLU A 83 -2.32 -20.52 -9.33
CA GLU A 83 -3.63 -21.06 -9.74
C GLU A 83 -3.51 -22.18 -10.77
N ARG A 84 -2.54 -22.14 -11.69
CA ARG A 84 -2.25 -23.29 -12.62
C ARG A 84 -1.83 -24.56 -11.89
N LEU A 85 -1.32 -24.44 -10.68
CA LEU A 85 -1.00 -25.57 -9.81
C LEU A 85 -2.20 -26.02 -8.95
N GLY A 86 -3.35 -25.38 -9.11
CA GLY A 86 -4.55 -25.65 -8.32
C GLY A 86 -4.55 -25.01 -6.94
N ILE A 87 -3.63 -24.08 -6.67
CA ILE A 87 -3.54 -23.37 -5.38
C ILE A 87 -4.37 -22.09 -5.47
N PRO A 88 -5.47 -21.98 -4.69
CA PRO A 88 -6.26 -20.76 -4.66
C PRO A 88 -5.49 -19.62 -4.01
N CYS A 89 -5.65 -18.41 -4.58
CA CYS A 89 -4.87 -17.24 -4.18
C CYS A 89 -5.76 -16.03 -3.83
N PHE A 90 -5.34 -15.26 -2.85
CA PHE A 90 -5.79 -13.89 -2.66
C PHE A 90 -4.82 -12.94 -3.37
N GLY A 91 -5.33 -12.19 -4.33
CA GLY A 91 -4.61 -11.24 -5.16
C GLY A 91 -5.08 -11.28 -6.61
N PRO A 92 -4.94 -10.17 -7.36
CA PRO A 92 -5.32 -10.13 -8.76
C PRO A 92 -4.37 -10.94 -9.64
N ARG A 93 -4.90 -11.47 -10.74
CA ARG A 93 -4.10 -12.01 -11.82
C ARG A 93 -3.33 -10.89 -12.53
N LYS A 94 -2.27 -11.25 -13.24
CA LYS A 94 -1.41 -10.33 -13.99
C LYS A 94 -2.18 -9.34 -14.87
N ASN A 95 -3.21 -9.82 -15.57
CA ASN A 95 -4.00 -8.97 -16.46
C ASN A 95 -4.80 -7.88 -15.72
N ALA A 96 -5.17 -8.11 -14.46
CA ALA A 96 -5.86 -7.14 -13.61
C ALA A 96 -4.89 -6.26 -12.81
N ALA A 97 -3.72 -6.80 -12.43
CA ALA A 97 -2.69 -6.06 -11.72
C ALA A 97 -2.11 -4.88 -12.54
N ILE A 98 -2.37 -4.82 -13.84
CA ILE A 98 -2.01 -3.70 -14.72
C ILE A 98 -2.59 -2.36 -14.23
N ILE A 99 -3.67 -2.39 -13.45
CA ILE A 99 -4.28 -1.15 -12.91
C ILE A 99 -3.29 -0.36 -12.01
N GLU A 100 -2.32 -1.04 -11.39
CA GLU A 100 -1.16 -0.42 -10.73
C GLU A 100 0.08 -0.47 -11.62
N GLY A 101 0.26 -1.55 -12.38
CA GLY A 101 1.43 -1.80 -13.22
C GLY A 101 1.61 -0.81 -14.36
N SER A 102 0.55 -0.09 -14.77
CA SER A 102 0.60 0.98 -15.78
C SER A 102 -0.32 2.13 -15.37
N LYS A 103 0.27 3.29 -15.13
CA LYS A 103 -0.48 4.53 -14.86
C LYS A 103 -1.20 5.03 -16.11
N VAL A 104 -0.61 4.84 -17.27
CA VAL A 104 -1.24 5.12 -18.57
C VAL A 104 -2.52 4.30 -18.73
N PHE A 105 -2.46 2.98 -18.46
CA PHE A 105 -3.65 2.13 -18.49
C PHE A 105 -4.73 2.64 -17.54
N SER A 106 -4.41 2.90 -16.27
CA SER A 106 -5.40 3.31 -15.27
C SER A 106 -6.02 4.67 -15.62
N LYS A 107 -5.24 5.62 -16.14
CA LYS A 107 -5.75 6.91 -16.59
C LYS A 107 -6.68 6.77 -17.79
N ASN A 108 -6.29 6.00 -18.78
CA ASN A 108 -7.13 5.75 -19.95
C ASN A 108 -8.42 4.99 -19.60
N LEU A 109 -8.35 4.05 -18.63
CA LEU A 109 -9.53 3.36 -18.09
C LEU A 109 -10.49 4.38 -17.45
N MET A 110 -9.98 5.23 -16.56
CA MET A 110 -10.81 6.25 -15.88
C MET A 110 -11.45 7.21 -16.88
N LYS A 111 -10.71 7.69 -17.87
CA LYS A 111 -11.23 8.58 -18.92
C LYS A 111 -12.32 7.89 -19.73
N LYS A 112 -12.09 6.63 -20.16
CA LYS A 112 -13.02 5.86 -20.99
C LYS A 112 -14.35 5.61 -20.30
N TYR A 113 -14.33 5.35 -18.99
CA TYR A 113 -15.50 4.98 -18.19
C TYR A 113 -16.04 6.12 -17.31
N GLY A 114 -15.53 7.33 -17.47
CA GLY A 114 -16.01 8.52 -16.75
C GLY A 114 -15.75 8.50 -15.25
N ILE A 115 -14.70 7.83 -14.80
CA ILE A 115 -14.31 7.78 -13.38
C ILE A 115 -13.53 9.05 -13.05
N PRO A 116 -13.92 9.79 -11.97
CA PRO A 116 -13.29 11.06 -11.63
C PRO A 116 -11.81 10.93 -11.31
N THR A 117 -10.97 11.66 -12.03
CA THR A 117 -9.51 11.74 -11.80
C THR A 117 -8.99 13.10 -12.28
N ALA A 118 -7.72 13.39 -12.02
CA ALA A 118 -7.03 14.57 -12.53
C ALA A 118 -7.04 14.58 -14.06
N GLN A 119 -7.15 15.77 -14.67
CA GLN A 119 -6.88 15.93 -16.10
C GLN A 119 -5.44 15.53 -16.39
N TYR A 120 -5.20 14.92 -17.53
CA TYR A 120 -3.89 14.36 -17.85
C TYR A 120 -3.64 14.26 -19.34
N GLU A 121 -2.36 14.23 -19.68
CA GLU A 121 -1.86 13.88 -21.00
C GLU A 121 -0.78 12.80 -20.88
N VAL A 122 -0.66 11.96 -21.90
CA VAL A 122 0.32 10.86 -21.97
C VAL A 122 1.35 11.16 -23.05
N PHE A 123 2.62 10.91 -22.74
CA PHE A 123 3.73 11.12 -23.67
C PHE A 123 4.66 9.92 -23.71
N ASP A 124 4.96 9.48 -24.92
CA ASP A 124 5.97 8.44 -25.24
C ASP A 124 7.26 9.08 -25.82
N SER A 125 7.25 10.41 -26.01
CA SER A 125 8.36 11.21 -26.52
C SER A 125 8.69 12.33 -25.52
N ALA A 126 9.95 12.43 -25.13
CA ALA A 126 10.42 13.51 -24.25
C ALA A 126 10.26 14.88 -24.91
N GLU A 127 10.46 14.97 -26.23
CA GLU A 127 10.34 16.20 -27.02
C GLU A 127 8.89 16.73 -26.98
N ASP A 128 7.91 15.84 -27.17
CA ASP A 128 6.49 16.23 -27.12
C ASP A 128 6.06 16.63 -25.71
N ALA A 129 6.54 15.91 -24.69
CA ALA A 129 6.30 16.26 -23.29
C ALA A 129 6.87 17.62 -22.93
N LEU A 130 8.10 17.92 -23.34
CA LEU A 130 8.75 19.22 -23.11
C LEU A 130 8.01 20.35 -23.83
N ALA A 131 7.55 20.13 -25.07
CA ALA A 131 6.76 21.11 -25.82
C ALA A 131 5.40 21.38 -25.15
N TYR A 132 4.72 20.32 -24.66
CA TYR A 132 3.47 20.47 -23.91
C TYR A 132 3.65 21.32 -22.64
N LEU A 133 4.77 21.13 -21.93
CA LEU A 133 5.07 21.87 -20.71
C LEU A 133 5.25 23.38 -20.94
N ASP A 134 5.48 23.86 -22.17
CA ASP A 134 5.57 25.29 -22.47
C ASP A 134 4.25 26.02 -22.16
N SER A 135 3.11 25.32 -22.26
CA SER A 135 1.78 25.88 -22.00
C SER A 135 1.00 25.21 -20.88
N ALA A 136 1.50 24.10 -20.33
CA ALA A 136 0.82 23.36 -19.27
C ALA A 136 0.60 24.20 -18.01
N PRO A 137 -0.49 23.96 -17.25
CA PRO A 137 -0.67 24.56 -15.93
C PRO A 137 0.45 24.18 -14.96
N ILE A 138 0.82 25.10 -14.08
CA ILE A 138 1.78 24.89 -13.00
C ILE A 138 1.10 25.28 -11.68
N PRO A 139 1.25 24.53 -10.58
CA PRO A 139 2.02 23.26 -10.46
C PRO A 139 1.44 22.11 -11.30
N THR A 140 2.28 21.14 -11.61
CA THR A 140 1.88 19.94 -12.36
C THR A 140 2.51 18.68 -11.76
N VAL A 141 1.96 17.51 -12.04
CA VAL A 141 2.45 16.24 -11.55
C VAL A 141 2.92 15.38 -12.72
N ILE A 142 4.16 14.89 -12.66
CA ILE A 142 4.75 14.05 -13.67
C ILE A 142 4.96 12.67 -13.08
N LYS A 143 4.41 11.63 -13.74
CA LYS A 143 4.45 10.24 -13.27
C LYS A 143 5.07 9.33 -14.32
N ALA A 144 6.07 8.56 -13.94
CA ALA A 144 6.54 7.44 -14.75
C ALA A 144 5.45 6.36 -14.85
N ASP A 145 5.30 5.72 -16.01
CA ASP A 145 4.18 4.81 -16.28
C ASP A 145 4.19 3.56 -15.40
N GLY A 146 5.34 2.88 -15.25
CA GLY A 146 5.45 1.60 -14.55
C GLY A 146 5.59 1.70 -13.03
N LEU A 147 5.85 0.55 -12.42
CA LEU A 147 6.24 0.48 -11.01
C LEU A 147 7.58 1.17 -10.80
N ALA A 148 7.63 2.12 -9.88
CA ALA A 148 8.83 2.90 -9.56
C ALA A 148 9.03 3.04 -8.05
N LEU A 149 8.55 2.04 -7.27
CA LEU A 149 8.66 1.98 -5.80
C LEU A 149 8.17 3.26 -5.11
N GLY A 150 7.09 3.88 -5.64
CA GLY A 150 6.55 5.13 -5.13
C GLY A 150 7.40 6.38 -5.42
N LYS A 151 8.54 6.23 -6.10
CA LYS A 151 9.48 7.33 -6.40
C LYS A 151 9.27 7.95 -7.79
N GLY A 152 8.46 7.34 -8.64
CA GLY A 152 8.20 7.78 -10.02
C GLY A 152 7.18 8.91 -10.15
N VAL A 153 6.84 9.61 -9.05
CA VAL A 153 5.90 10.73 -9.01
C VAL A 153 6.66 11.98 -8.57
N ILE A 154 6.66 13.00 -9.43
CA ILE A 154 7.32 14.29 -9.18
C ILE A 154 6.27 15.39 -9.27
N ILE A 155 6.11 16.14 -8.19
CA ILE A 155 5.28 17.36 -8.16
C ILE A 155 6.22 18.52 -8.49
N ALA A 156 5.99 19.15 -9.62
CA ALA A 156 6.77 20.29 -10.09
C ALA A 156 6.04 21.61 -9.79
N ALA A 157 6.65 22.43 -8.94
CA ALA A 157 6.12 23.75 -8.58
C ALA A 157 6.39 24.80 -9.65
N THR A 158 7.42 24.57 -10.49
CA THR A 158 7.82 25.45 -11.57
C THR A 158 7.91 24.70 -12.90
N ARG A 159 7.90 25.45 -13.99
CA ARG A 159 8.03 24.89 -15.34
C ARG A 159 9.42 24.26 -15.57
N ASP A 160 10.46 24.83 -15.00
CA ASP A 160 11.82 24.32 -15.10
C ASP A 160 11.93 22.98 -14.36
N GLU A 161 11.41 22.87 -13.13
CA GLU A 161 11.32 21.58 -12.39
C GLU A 161 10.56 20.53 -13.19
N ALA A 162 9.46 20.92 -13.86
CA ALA A 162 8.68 19.98 -14.67
C ALA A 162 9.48 19.47 -15.86
N LYS A 163 10.24 20.35 -16.53
CA LYS A 163 11.12 19.95 -17.65
C LYS A 163 12.27 19.09 -17.19
N GLU A 164 12.89 19.40 -16.06
CA GLU A 164 13.92 18.56 -15.45
C GLU A 164 13.40 17.16 -15.14
N ALA A 165 12.21 17.06 -14.56
CA ALA A 165 11.57 15.77 -14.28
C ALA A 165 11.34 14.93 -15.54
N VAL A 166 10.90 15.53 -16.64
CA VAL A 166 10.76 14.82 -17.94
C VAL A 166 12.12 14.30 -18.42
N VAL A 167 13.18 15.11 -18.33
CA VAL A 167 14.53 14.69 -18.73
C VAL A 167 15.03 13.55 -17.87
N GLU A 168 14.94 13.65 -16.54
CA GLU A 168 15.34 12.59 -15.61
C GLU A 168 14.62 11.26 -15.88
N ILE A 169 13.31 11.31 -16.09
CA ILE A 169 12.50 10.12 -16.28
C ILE A 169 12.71 9.51 -17.66
N MET A 170 12.58 10.30 -18.72
CA MET A 170 12.50 9.78 -20.09
C MET A 170 13.85 9.68 -20.80
N ARG A 171 14.75 10.67 -20.62
CA ARG A 171 16.08 10.69 -21.26
C ARG A 171 17.12 9.96 -20.43
N ASP A 172 17.22 10.28 -19.15
CA ASP A 172 18.23 9.70 -18.26
C ASP A 172 17.81 8.31 -17.73
N LYS A 173 16.56 7.89 -18.04
CA LYS A 173 16.02 6.58 -17.67
C LYS A 173 16.16 6.25 -16.19
N LYS A 174 15.97 7.25 -15.31
CA LYS A 174 16.07 7.11 -13.84
C LYS A 174 15.28 5.92 -13.28
N PHE A 175 14.17 5.56 -13.92
CA PHE A 175 13.31 4.43 -13.54
C PHE A 175 13.31 3.31 -14.59
N GLY A 176 14.36 3.23 -15.42
CA GLY A 176 14.47 2.21 -16.46
C GLY A 176 13.28 2.24 -17.43
N LYS A 177 12.73 1.06 -17.73
CA LYS A 177 11.58 0.92 -18.66
C LYS A 177 10.31 1.62 -18.18
N SER A 178 10.13 1.82 -16.85
CA SER A 178 8.98 2.56 -16.32
C SER A 178 8.96 4.02 -16.76
N GLY A 179 10.08 4.57 -17.23
CA GLY A 179 10.20 5.91 -17.79
C GLY A 179 10.11 5.96 -19.33
N ASP A 180 9.71 4.88 -20.01
CA ASP A 180 9.51 4.91 -21.46
C ASP A 180 8.29 5.76 -21.84
N SER A 181 7.27 5.79 -20.99
CA SER A 181 6.09 6.66 -21.08
C SER A 181 5.89 7.42 -19.77
N ILE A 182 5.32 8.61 -19.87
CA ILE A 182 4.95 9.41 -18.71
C ILE A 182 3.51 9.91 -18.79
N VAL A 183 2.94 10.18 -17.63
CA VAL A 183 1.68 10.91 -17.48
C VAL A 183 1.96 12.27 -16.86
N ILE A 184 1.49 13.34 -17.48
CA ILE A 184 1.51 14.70 -16.92
C ILE A 184 0.10 15.05 -16.50
N GLU A 185 -0.10 15.38 -15.23
CA GLU A 185 -1.42 15.59 -14.63
C GLU A 185 -1.56 16.98 -14.03
N GLU A 186 -2.80 17.47 -13.97
CA GLU A 186 -3.12 18.63 -13.14
C GLU A 186 -2.79 18.33 -11.66
N PHE A 187 -2.32 19.34 -10.97
CA PHE A 187 -2.08 19.25 -9.53
C PHE A 187 -3.42 19.41 -8.79
N LEU A 188 -3.86 18.33 -8.12
CA LEU A 188 -5.06 18.34 -7.29
C LEU A 188 -4.75 18.86 -5.88
N THR A 189 -5.72 19.55 -5.29
CA THR A 189 -5.64 20.06 -3.91
C THR A 189 -6.82 19.56 -3.09
N GLY A 190 -6.57 19.27 -1.82
CA GLY A 190 -7.53 18.76 -0.86
C GLY A 190 -6.91 17.74 0.10
N PRO A 191 -7.68 17.22 1.05
CA PRO A 191 -7.25 16.10 1.88
C PRO A 191 -7.08 14.83 1.06
N GLU A 192 -5.97 14.12 1.28
CA GLU A 192 -5.78 12.77 0.74
C GLU A 192 -6.47 11.72 1.62
N VAL A 193 -7.02 10.70 0.99
CA VAL A 193 -7.68 9.57 1.65
C VAL A 193 -7.25 8.28 0.98
N SER A 194 -6.87 7.31 1.79
CA SER A 194 -6.62 5.94 1.35
C SER A 194 -7.82 5.06 1.71
N VAL A 195 -8.40 4.38 0.73
CA VAL A 195 -9.46 3.39 0.96
C VAL A 195 -9.06 2.07 0.31
N LEU A 196 -8.75 1.09 1.15
CA LEU A 196 -8.54 -0.28 0.72
C LEU A 196 -9.91 -0.96 0.59
N SER A 197 -10.07 -1.83 -0.39
CA SER A 197 -11.36 -2.52 -0.60
C SER A 197 -11.13 -3.98 -0.94
N PHE A 198 -11.88 -4.88 -0.31
CA PHE A 198 -12.01 -6.24 -0.81
C PHE A 198 -12.92 -6.26 -2.04
N THR A 199 -12.56 -7.00 -3.05
CA THR A 199 -13.44 -7.22 -4.20
C THR A 199 -13.23 -8.59 -4.83
N ASP A 200 -14.33 -9.23 -5.16
CA ASP A 200 -14.38 -10.52 -5.87
C ASP A 200 -14.62 -10.35 -7.40
N GLY A 201 -14.55 -9.11 -7.88
CA GLY A 201 -14.85 -8.74 -9.25
C GLY A 201 -16.30 -8.35 -9.51
N LYS A 202 -17.18 -8.46 -8.53
CA LYS A 202 -18.60 -8.05 -8.60
C LYS A 202 -18.96 -7.16 -7.43
N THR A 203 -18.62 -7.60 -6.23
CA THR A 203 -18.86 -6.91 -4.97
C THR A 203 -17.62 -6.12 -4.59
N VAL A 204 -17.83 -4.92 -4.06
CA VAL A 204 -16.78 -4.09 -3.47
C VAL A 204 -17.14 -3.83 -2.02
N VAL A 205 -16.26 -4.21 -1.10
CA VAL A 205 -16.41 -3.95 0.33
C VAL A 205 -15.25 -3.06 0.79
N PRO A 206 -15.48 -1.74 0.89
CA PRO A 206 -14.47 -0.82 1.39
C PRO A 206 -14.13 -1.12 2.86
N MET A 207 -12.84 -1.04 3.17
CA MET A 207 -12.35 -1.09 4.53
C MET A 207 -12.42 0.30 5.17
N ILE A 208 -12.08 0.42 6.45
CA ILE A 208 -11.95 1.71 7.12
C ILE A 208 -10.94 2.58 6.35
N SER A 209 -11.32 3.84 6.11
CA SER A 209 -10.44 4.82 5.48
C SER A 209 -9.24 5.15 6.35
N SER A 210 -8.13 5.50 5.73
CA SER A 210 -6.91 5.89 6.44
C SER A 210 -6.29 7.16 5.87
N MET A 211 -5.41 7.78 6.66
CA MET A 211 -4.61 8.94 6.26
C MET A 211 -3.14 8.60 6.42
N ASP A 212 -2.44 8.44 5.30
CA ASP A 212 -1.01 8.22 5.25
C ASP A 212 -0.23 9.54 5.31
N HIS A 213 1.02 9.48 5.80
CA HIS A 213 1.96 10.60 5.88
C HIS A 213 3.18 10.28 5.01
N LYS A 214 3.17 10.75 3.78
CA LYS A 214 4.14 10.35 2.75
C LYS A 214 5.50 11.04 2.84
N ARG A 215 5.59 12.23 3.44
CA ARG A 215 6.83 12.96 3.57
C ARG A 215 7.71 12.43 4.71
N ALA A 216 9.02 12.47 4.50
CA ALA A 216 9.99 11.88 5.43
C ALA A 216 10.08 12.59 6.77
N LEU A 217 9.85 13.91 6.81
CA LEU A 217 10.06 14.76 7.97
C LEU A 217 8.76 15.40 8.46
N ASP A 218 8.81 15.90 9.70
CA ASP A 218 7.70 16.64 10.32
C ASP A 218 7.24 17.80 9.45
N ASN A 219 5.99 18.20 9.59
CA ASN A 219 5.33 19.27 8.81
C ASN A 219 5.27 19.01 7.30
N ASP A 220 5.28 17.73 6.90
CA ASP A 220 5.33 17.31 5.50
C ASP A 220 6.52 17.86 4.72
N GLU A 221 7.66 17.95 5.37
CA GLU A 221 8.92 18.32 4.75
C GLU A 221 9.71 17.09 4.26
N GLY A 222 10.76 17.35 3.48
CA GLY A 222 11.63 16.31 2.94
C GLY A 222 11.06 15.60 1.71
N LEU A 223 11.62 14.46 1.38
CA LEU A 223 11.27 13.67 0.21
C LEU A 223 10.03 12.80 0.45
N ASN A 224 9.34 12.42 -0.63
CA ASN A 224 8.32 11.39 -0.58
C ASN A 224 8.93 10.04 -0.21
N THR A 225 8.19 9.27 0.57
CA THR A 225 8.55 7.94 1.06
C THR A 225 7.43 6.93 0.75
N GLY A 226 7.59 5.70 1.19
CA GLY A 226 6.51 4.72 1.19
C GLY A 226 5.42 4.95 2.24
N GLY A 227 5.58 5.96 3.11
CA GLY A 227 4.71 6.29 4.24
C GLY A 227 5.47 6.22 5.56
N MET A 228 5.37 7.29 6.35
CA MET A 228 6.04 7.43 7.66
C MET A 228 5.09 7.21 8.85
N GLY A 229 3.84 6.94 8.55
CA GLY A 229 2.81 6.65 9.54
C GLY A 229 1.42 6.89 8.99
N THR A 230 0.43 6.35 9.66
CA THR A 230 -0.96 6.42 9.21
C THR A 230 -1.93 6.36 10.38
N VAL A 231 -3.09 6.95 10.19
CA VAL A 231 -4.20 6.86 11.15
C VAL A 231 -5.46 6.36 10.46
N ALA A 232 -6.33 5.70 11.19
CA ALA A 232 -7.64 5.25 10.76
C ALA A 232 -8.67 5.39 11.89
N PRO A 233 -9.91 5.82 11.60
CA PRO A 233 -10.41 6.30 10.29
C PRO A 233 -9.86 7.68 9.92
N ASN A 234 -9.94 8.01 8.62
CA ASN A 234 -9.64 9.36 8.12
C ASN A 234 -10.82 10.29 8.40
N PRO A 235 -10.67 11.38 9.18
CA PRO A 235 -11.79 12.22 9.60
C PRO A 235 -12.43 13.02 8.47
N TYR A 236 -11.74 13.19 7.35
CA TYR A 236 -12.29 13.85 6.15
C TYR A 236 -13.21 12.94 5.33
N TYR A 237 -13.12 11.61 5.53
CA TYR A 237 -13.91 10.63 4.78
C TYR A 237 -15.24 10.37 5.46
N THR A 238 -16.20 11.28 5.24
CA THR A 238 -17.56 11.21 5.79
C THR A 238 -18.39 10.13 5.09
N LYS A 239 -19.53 9.75 5.70
CA LYS A 239 -20.47 8.81 5.09
C LYS A 239 -20.96 9.29 3.71
N GLU A 240 -21.23 10.59 3.55
CA GLU A 240 -21.65 11.17 2.28
C GLU A 240 -20.57 10.99 1.20
N ILE A 241 -19.31 11.26 1.55
CA ILE A 241 -18.17 11.05 0.64
C ILE A 241 -18.00 9.57 0.32
N ALA A 242 -18.16 8.68 1.30
CA ALA A 242 -18.07 7.24 1.09
C ALA A 242 -19.15 6.73 0.12
N ASP A 243 -20.40 7.16 0.30
CA ASP A 243 -21.52 6.81 -0.58
C ASP A 243 -21.27 7.33 -2.02
N ARG A 244 -20.71 8.53 -2.14
CA ARG A 244 -20.32 9.12 -3.42
C ARG A 244 -19.17 8.35 -4.08
N CYS A 245 -18.13 8.01 -3.33
CA CYS A 245 -17.01 7.19 -3.83
C CYS A 245 -17.47 5.82 -4.31
N MET A 246 -18.38 5.17 -3.59
CA MET A 246 -18.94 3.89 -4.01
C MET A 246 -19.63 3.99 -5.36
N LYS A 247 -20.47 5.02 -5.54
CA LYS A 247 -21.27 5.22 -6.75
C LYS A 247 -20.47 5.72 -7.94
N GLU A 248 -19.53 6.65 -7.73
CA GLU A 248 -18.83 7.35 -8.79
C GLU A 248 -17.46 6.75 -9.13
N ILE A 249 -16.86 6.01 -8.19
CA ILE A 249 -15.48 5.51 -8.30
C ILE A 249 -15.39 4.00 -8.17
N PHE A 250 -15.80 3.42 -7.02
CA PHE A 250 -15.47 2.03 -6.69
C PHE A 250 -16.19 1.04 -7.60
N LEU A 251 -17.50 1.07 -7.65
CA LEU A 251 -18.28 0.21 -8.54
C LEU A 251 -17.97 0.46 -10.03
N PRO A 252 -17.89 1.73 -10.50
CA PRO A 252 -17.47 2.00 -11.87
C PRO A 252 -16.09 1.44 -12.23
N THR A 253 -15.11 1.47 -11.30
CA THR A 253 -13.79 0.89 -11.54
C THR A 253 -13.86 -0.61 -11.76
N ILE A 254 -14.56 -1.35 -10.90
CA ILE A 254 -14.69 -2.81 -11.03
C ILE A 254 -15.45 -3.19 -12.31
N ASN A 255 -16.51 -2.45 -12.62
CA ASN A 255 -17.27 -2.66 -13.86
C ASN A 255 -16.43 -2.36 -15.10
N ALA A 256 -15.60 -1.31 -15.08
CA ALA A 256 -14.67 -0.98 -16.16
C ALA A 256 -13.63 -2.08 -16.36
N MET A 257 -13.03 -2.58 -15.27
CA MET A 257 -12.08 -3.71 -15.33
C MET A 257 -12.71 -4.97 -15.94
N ASN A 258 -13.95 -5.28 -15.58
CA ASN A 258 -14.70 -6.39 -16.17
C ASN A 258 -14.98 -6.17 -17.66
N ALA A 259 -15.37 -4.96 -18.04
CA ALA A 259 -15.62 -4.61 -19.45
C ALA A 259 -14.35 -4.74 -20.32
N GLU A 260 -13.16 -4.51 -19.74
CA GLU A 260 -11.87 -4.72 -20.38
C GLU A 260 -11.40 -6.21 -20.33
N GLY A 261 -12.22 -7.13 -19.81
CA GLY A 261 -11.84 -8.54 -19.65
C GLY A 261 -10.74 -8.79 -18.60
N ARG A 262 -10.62 -7.88 -17.63
CA ARG A 262 -9.58 -7.85 -16.60
C ARG A 262 -10.18 -7.91 -15.20
N THR A 263 -11.04 -8.89 -14.93
CA THR A 263 -11.71 -9.04 -13.63
C THR A 263 -10.69 -9.00 -12.48
N PHE A 264 -10.90 -8.06 -11.57
CA PHE A 264 -10.04 -7.86 -10.42
C PHE A 264 -10.60 -8.59 -9.20
N LYS A 265 -9.78 -9.45 -8.58
CA LYS A 265 -10.08 -10.09 -7.29
C LYS A 265 -8.92 -9.85 -6.32
N GLY A 266 -9.23 -9.46 -5.11
CA GLY A 266 -8.21 -9.19 -4.09
C GLY A 266 -8.47 -7.91 -3.32
N CYS A 267 -7.40 -7.25 -2.90
CA CYS A 267 -7.44 -5.92 -2.31
C CYS A 267 -7.13 -4.87 -3.39
N LEU A 268 -8.09 -4.00 -3.67
CA LEU A 268 -7.89 -2.82 -4.51
C LEU A 268 -7.82 -1.58 -3.61
N TYR A 269 -6.70 -0.90 -3.67
CA TYR A 269 -6.48 0.35 -2.94
C TYR A 269 -6.82 1.53 -3.86
N PHE A 270 -7.65 2.42 -3.37
CA PHE A 270 -8.01 3.68 -3.98
C PHE A 270 -7.30 4.82 -3.24
N GLY A 271 -6.34 5.49 -3.89
CA GLY A 271 -5.79 6.76 -3.45
C GLY A 271 -6.66 7.90 -3.96
N LEU A 272 -7.23 8.66 -3.06
CA LEU A 272 -8.22 9.69 -3.38
C LEU A 272 -7.75 11.07 -2.91
N MET A 273 -8.10 12.10 -3.69
CA MET A 273 -8.07 13.50 -3.28
C MET A 273 -9.50 14.00 -3.13
N LEU A 274 -9.84 14.55 -1.98
CA LEU A 274 -11.13 15.19 -1.75
C LEU A 274 -11.06 16.66 -2.20
N THR A 275 -11.35 16.89 -3.46
CA THR A 275 -11.32 18.24 -4.06
C THR A 275 -12.63 18.99 -3.79
N GLU A 276 -12.66 20.30 -4.04
CA GLU A 276 -13.89 21.11 -3.96
C GLU A 276 -15.01 20.58 -4.87
N ASN A 277 -14.66 19.92 -5.98
CA ASN A 277 -15.61 19.34 -6.92
C ASN A 277 -15.97 17.86 -6.60
N GLY A 278 -15.47 17.34 -5.49
CA GLY A 278 -15.70 15.98 -5.02
C GLY A 278 -14.47 15.09 -5.07
N PRO A 279 -14.63 13.80 -4.75
CA PRO A 279 -13.52 12.86 -4.72
C PRO A 279 -12.99 12.57 -6.14
N LYS A 280 -11.67 12.58 -6.28
CA LYS A 280 -10.96 12.18 -7.50
C LYS A 280 -9.92 11.14 -7.19
N VAL A 281 -9.75 10.17 -8.09
CA VAL A 281 -8.71 9.14 -7.97
C VAL A 281 -7.34 9.75 -8.29
N ILE A 282 -6.40 9.62 -7.36
CA ILE A 282 -4.99 9.96 -7.56
C ILE A 282 -4.27 8.78 -8.22
N GLU A 283 -4.50 7.58 -7.65
CA GLU A 283 -3.87 6.33 -8.09
C GLU A 283 -4.66 5.12 -7.60
N TYR A 284 -4.41 3.98 -8.24
CA TYR A 284 -4.79 2.66 -7.77
C TYR A 284 -3.54 1.89 -7.35
N ASN A 285 -3.71 1.04 -6.32
CA ASN A 285 -2.75 -0.01 -6.05
C ASN A 285 -3.48 -1.36 -6.02
N CYS A 286 -2.91 -2.39 -6.64
CA CYS A 286 -3.55 -3.69 -6.83
C CYS A 286 -3.36 -4.63 -5.61
N ARG A 287 -3.10 -4.07 -4.43
CA ARG A 287 -2.67 -4.77 -3.23
C ARG A 287 -2.98 -3.95 -1.97
N PHE A 288 -2.77 -4.58 -0.82
CA PHE A 288 -2.77 -3.88 0.46
C PHE A 288 -1.74 -2.74 0.51
N GLY A 289 -2.05 -1.64 1.21
CA GLY A 289 -1.13 -0.53 1.46
C GLY A 289 -0.11 -0.83 2.56
N ASP A 290 0.97 -0.10 2.58
CA ASP A 290 1.99 -0.13 3.63
C ASP A 290 2.47 1.31 3.92
N PRO A 291 2.07 1.95 5.04
CA PRO A 291 1.65 1.35 6.32
C PRO A 291 0.13 1.27 6.57
N GLU A 292 -0.76 1.48 5.62
CA GLU A 292 -2.21 1.50 5.87
C GLU A 292 -2.74 0.18 6.44
N THR A 293 -2.20 -0.95 6.01
CA THR A 293 -2.59 -2.28 6.50
C THR A 293 -2.39 -2.41 8.01
N GLN A 294 -1.36 -1.78 8.55
CA GLN A 294 -1.00 -1.81 9.97
C GLN A 294 -2.00 -1.07 10.88
N VAL A 295 -2.91 -0.27 10.31
CA VAL A 295 -4.03 0.34 11.08
C VAL A 295 -5.38 -0.25 10.70
N VAL A 296 -5.56 -0.68 9.45
CA VAL A 296 -6.85 -1.16 8.96
C VAL A 296 -7.14 -2.59 9.45
N LEU A 297 -6.17 -3.50 9.38
CA LEU A 297 -6.37 -4.90 9.82
C LEU A 297 -6.56 -5.05 11.34
N PRO A 298 -5.91 -4.31 12.23
CA PRO A 298 -6.24 -4.34 13.64
C PRO A 298 -7.68 -3.92 13.98
N LEU A 299 -8.30 -3.12 13.13
CA LEU A 299 -9.70 -2.70 13.25
C LEU A 299 -10.68 -3.69 12.63
N LEU A 300 -10.23 -4.67 11.85
CA LEU A 300 -11.09 -5.69 11.26
C LEU A 300 -11.55 -6.68 12.33
N LYS A 301 -12.88 -6.76 12.56
CA LYS A 301 -13.51 -7.75 13.47
C LYS A 301 -13.74 -9.10 12.79
N SER A 302 -14.07 -9.08 11.50
CA SER A 302 -14.28 -10.29 10.73
C SER A 302 -13.00 -11.08 10.57
N ASP A 303 -13.10 -12.39 10.47
CA ASP A 303 -11.95 -13.27 10.20
C ASP A 303 -11.35 -13.00 8.81
N LEU A 304 -10.09 -12.62 8.78
CA LEU A 304 -9.40 -12.23 7.53
C LEU A 304 -9.35 -13.36 6.51
N LEU A 305 -9.07 -14.60 6.95
CA LEU A 305 -8.99 -15.75 6.04
C LEU A 305 -10.35 -16.03 5.39
N THR A 306 -11.43 -15.94 6.16
CA THR A 306 -12.79 -16.09 5.66
C THR A 306 -13.12 -15.04 4.59
N VAL A 307 -12.79 -13.76 4.83
CA VAL A 307 -13.00 -12.69 3.86
C VAL A 307 -12.14 -12.87 2.62
N MET A 308 -10.86 -13.26 2.78
CA MET A 308 -9.97 -13.53 1.65
C MET A 308 -10.47 -14.69 0.78
N ARG A 309 -10.94 -15.78 1.41
CA ARG A 309 -11.53 -16.91 0.68
C ARG A 309 -12.80 -16.51 -0.06
N ALA A 310 -13.68 -15.73 0.60
CA ALA A 310 -14.89 -15.21 -0.04
C ALA A 310 -14.56 -14.34 -1.28
N THR A 311 -13.52 -13.52 -1.18
CA THR A 311 -12.98 -12.73 -2.29
C THR A 311 -12.51 -13.64 -3.45
N THR A 312 -11.75 -14.67 -3.14
CA THR A 312 -11.21 -15.61 -4.14
C THR A 312 -12.32 -16.40 -4.84
N TYR A 313 -13.27 -16.90 -4.07
CA TYR A 313 -14.35 -17.78 -4.58
C TYR A 313 -15.59 -17.04 -5.09
N GLY A 314 -15.65 -15.72 -4.97
CA GLY A 314 -16.76 -14.91 -5.51
C GLY A 314 -18.03 -14.95 -4.66
N THR A 315 -17.89 -15.12 -3.35
CA THR A 315 -18.97 -15.15 -2.35
C THR A 315 -18.95 -13.97 -1.39
N LEU A 316 -18.25 -12.89 -1.76
CA LEU A 316 -18.06 -11.73 -0.90
C LEU A 316 -19.38 -11.02 -0.56
N ALA A 317 -20.35 -11.03 -1.47
CA ALA A 317 -21.68 -10.45 -1.24
C ALA A 317 -22.45 -11.13 -0.09
N GLU A 318 -22.14 -12.39 0.21
CA GLU A 318 -22.80 -13.22 1.24
C GLU A 318 -21.99 -13.26 2.54
N THR A 319 -20.79 -12.62 2.55
CA THR A 319 -19.85 -12.66 3.67
C THR A 319 -19.86 -11.34 4.41
N PRO A 320 -20.35 -11.27 5.65
CA PRO A 320 -20.29 -10.06 6.45
C PRO A 320 -18.85 -9.63 6.71
N VAL A 321 -18.53 -8.36 6.47
CA VAL A 321 -17.23 -7.77 6.78
C VAL A 321 -17.46 -6.60 7.71
N GLU A 322 -17.02 -6.75 8.94
CA GLU A 322 -17.24 -5.80 10.03
C GLU A 322 -15.95 -5.25 10.55
N PHE A 323 -15.96 -3.96 10.86
CA PHE A 323 -14.85 -3.25 11.47
C PHE A 323 -15.23 -2.72 12.86
N SER A 324 -14.23 -2.49 13.69
CA SER A 324 -14.37 -1.80 14.97
C SER A 324 -14.66 -0.32 14.75
N ASP A 325 -15.36 0.29 15.68
CA ASP A 325 -15.57 1.72 15.81
C ASP A 325 -14.41 2.46 16.51
N LYS A 326 -13.34 1.73 16.86
CA LYS A 326 -12.13 2.28 17.44
C LYS A 326 -11.27 3.03 16.42
N ASN A 327 -10.24 3.68 16.94
CA ASN A 327 -9.24 4.41 16.16
C ASN A 327 -7.89 3.71 16.25
N ALA A 328 -7.10 3.81 15.18
CA ALA A 328 -5.76 3.26 15.14
C ALA A 328 -4.75 4.29 14.64
N CYS A 329 -3.54 4.23 15.18
CA CYS A 329 -2.40 5.02 14.73
C CYS A 329 -1.19 4.10 14.59
N CYS A 330 -0.47 4.20 13.48
CA CYS A 330 0.80 3.53 13.23
C CYS A 330 1.90 4.58 13.02
N VAL A 331 2.94 4.53 13.82
CA VAL A 331 4.16 5.35 13.67
C VAL A 331 5.25 4.46 13.05
N VAL A 332 5.79 4.87 11.90
CA VAL A 332 6.87 4.15 11.24
C VAL A 332 8.21 4.63 11.77
N MET A 333 9.01 3.71 12.28
CA MET A 333 10.40 3.95 12.66
C MET A 333 11.33 3.55 11.51
N ALA A 334 12.17 4.47 11.09
CA ALA A 334 13.04 4.33 9.94
C ALA A 334 14.52 4.51 10.30
N SER A 335 15.41 4.04 9.43
CA SER A 335 16.84 4.29 9.50
C SER A 335 17.15 5.71 9.03
N LYS A 336 17.96 6.47 9.79
CA LYS A 336 18.35 7.84 9.44
C LYS A 336 18.97 7.90 8.05
N GLY A 337 18.49 8.85 7.25
CA GLY A 337 18.86 9.00 5.85
C GLY A 337 17.86 8.40 4.84
N TYR A 338 16.91 7.58 5.31
CA TYR A 338 15.80 7.13 4.48
C TYR A 338 14.99 8.35 3.95
N PRO A 339 14.56 8.41 2.67
CA PRO A 339 14.52 7.34 1.67
C PRO A 339 15.76 7.29 0.73
N VAL A 340 16.83 8.02 1.00
CA VAL A 340 17.97 8.15 0.08
C VAL A 340 19.04 7.10 0.35
N ALA A 341 19.75 7.25 1.47
CA ALA A 341 20.84 6.35 1.86
C ALA A 341 20.85 6.20 3.38
N TYR A 342 21.06 4.98 3.84
CA TYR A 342 21.04 4.66 5.27
C TYR A 342 21.96 3.46 5.57
N GLU A 343 22.49 3.45 6.77
CA GLU A 343 23.28 2.33 7.29
C GLU A 343 22.37 1.24 7.84
N LYS A 344 22.88 0.01 7.87
CA LYS A 344 22.18 -1.21 8.28
C LYS A 344 23.00 -2.00 9.29
N GLY A 345 22.35 -2.95 9.96
CA GLY A 345 23.02 -3.90 10.86
C GLY A 345 23.01 -3.49 12.32
N TYR A 346 22.28 -2.44 12.68
CA TYR A 346 22.10 -2.02 14.07
C TYR A 346 21.09 -2.93 14.78
N GLU A 347 21.45 -3.35 16.00
CA GLU A 347 20.57 -4.18 16.84
C GLU A 347 19.30 -3.41 17.20
N ILE A 348 18.16 -4.11 17.14
CA ILE A 348 16.84 -3.56 17.45
C ILE A 348 16.38 -4.19 18.76
N ASP A 349 16.11 -3.35 19.75
CA ASP A 349 15.52 -3.76 21.03
C ASP A 349 14.03 -3.42 21.05
N ILE A 350 13.19 -4.46 21.14
CA ILE A 350 11.73 -4.35 21.23
C ILE A 350 11.30 -5.04 22.51
N PRO A 351 10.82 -4.30 23.51
CA PRO A 351 10.28 -4.88 24.75
C PRO A 351 9.16 -5.88 24.48
N ASP A 352 9.14 -6.99 25.21
CA ASP A 352 8.17 -8.07 25.00
C ASP A 352 6.72 -7.60 25.17
N GLU A 353 6.46 -6.69 26.12
CA GLU A 353 5.12 -6.17 26.41
C GLU A 353 4.47 -5.38 25.27
N ILE A 354 5.26 -4.89 24.32
CA ILE A 354 4.73 -4.14 23.15
C ILE A 354 4.88 -4.88 21.83
N ARG A 355 5.44 -6.08 21.83
CA ARG A 355 5.75 -6.85 20.62
C ARG A 355 4.55 -7.10 19.71
N ASP A 356 3.36 -7.29 20.31
CA ASP A 356 2.12 -7.49 19.57
C ASP A 356 1.67 -6.22 18.80
N SER A 357 2.11 -5.05 19.26
CA SER A 357 1.85 -3.76 18.62
C SER A 357 2.84 -3.40 17.50
N VAL A 358 3.85 -4.26 17.25
CA VAL A 358 4.93 -3.97 16.30
C VAL A 358 4.80 -4.82 15.04
N TYR A 359 4.88 -4.16 13.90
CA TYR A 359 4.94 -4.77 12.58
C TYR A 359 6.32 -4.52 11.98
N VAL A 360 7.14 -5.56 11.93
CA VAL A 360 8.52 -5.47 11.47
C VAL A 360 8.58 -5.50 9.95
N ALA A 361 9.39 -4.63 9.36
CA ALA A 361 9.61 -4.49 7.94
C ALA A 361 11.10 -4.70 7.58
N GLY A 362 11.88 -3.64 7.59
CA GLY A 362 13.29 -3.67 7.21
C GLY A 362 14.20 -4.16 8.33
N ALA A 363 14.01 -5.40 8.76
CA ALA A 363 14.86 -6.03 9.76
C ALA A 363 15.15 -7.50 9.42
N ALA A 364 16.32 -7.97 9.82
CA ALA A 364 16.80 -9.33 9.61
C ALA A 364 17.31 -9.92 10.92
N GLU A 365 17.34 -11.24 11.01
CA GLU A 365 18.02 -11.94 12.11
C GLU A 365 19.49 -12.12 11.77
N LYS A 366 20.36 -11.76 12.72
CA LYS A 366 21.81 -11.99 12.63
C LYS A 366 22.34 -12.41 14.00
N ASN A 367 22.91 -13.60 14.08
CA ASN A 367 23.47 -14.17 15.32
C ASN A 367 22.44 -14.19 16.48
N GLY A 368 21.18 -14.53 16.19
CA GLY A 368 20.11 -14.59 17.20
C GLY A 368 19.58 -13.20 17.64
N LYS A 369 19.97 -12.13 16.96
CA LYS A 369 19.53 -10.76 17.23
C LYS A 369 18.80 -10.17 16.02
N LEU A 370 17.78 -9.39 16.30
CA LEU A 370 17.11 -8.60 15.26
C LEU A 370 17.95 -7.36 14.95
N VAL A 371 18.26 -7.13 13.67
CA VAL A 371 19.07 -6.01 13.21
C VAL A 371 18.40 -5.28 12.05
N THR A 372 18.67 -3.99 11.90
CA THR A 372 18.15 -3.18 10.78
C THR A 372 18.70 -3.70 9.44
N SER A 373 17.83 -3.80 8.43
CA SER A 373 18.17 -4.22 7.07
C SER A 373 17.52 -3.38 5.98
N GLY A 374 16.67 -2.44 6.34
CA GLY A 374 15.91 -1.60 5.41
C GLY A 374 15.74 -0.16 5.87
N GLY A 375 15.13 0.67 5.02
CA GLY A 375 14.86 2.08 5.32
C GLY A 375 13.74 2.25 6.34
N ARG A 376 12.53 1.75 6.04
CA ARG A 376 11.46 1.60 7.05
C ARG A 376 11.72 0.30 7.81
N VAL A 377 12.01 0.42 9.10
CA VAL A 377 12.46 -0.71 9.92
C VAL A 377 11.28 -1.45 10.52
N LEU A 378 10.34 -0.72 11.11
CA LEU A 378 9.12 -1.26 11.72
C LEU A 378 8.04 -0.19 11.85
N GLY A 379 6.80 -0.62 12.03
CA GLY A 379 5.66 0.21 12.41
C GLY A 379 5.17 -0.15 13.80
N VAL A 380 4.84 0.86 14.59
CA VAL A 380 4.29 0.71 15.95
C VAL A 380 2.85 1.16 15.93
N THR A 381 1.92 0.25 16.20
CA THR A 381 0.48 0.51 16.13
C THR A 381 -0.16 0.48 17.51
N ALA A 382 -1.10 1.40 17.73
CA ALA A 382 -2.03 1.36 18.85
C ALA A 382 -3.47 1.48 18.35
N VAL A 383 -4.39 0.83 19.07
CA VAL A 383 -5.84 0.85 18.81
C VAL A 383 -6.54 1.25 20.09
N GLU A 384 -7.25 2.38 20.07
CA GLU A 384 -7.89 2.96 21.24
C GLU A 384 -9.30 3.48 20.89
N ASP A 385 -10.04 3.94 21.88
CA ASP A 385 -11.41 4.43 21.70
C ASP A 385 -11.45 5.77 20.97
N THR A 386 -10.43 6.61 21.13
CA THR A 386 -10.31 7.90 20.45
C THR A 386 -9.03 8.00 19.62
N LEU A 387 -9.04 8.84 18.60
CA LEU A 387 -7.86 9.11 17.79
C LEU A 387 -6.72 9.71 18.61
N ARG A 388 -7.03 10.59 19.55
CA ARG A 388 -6.04 11.20 20.46
C ARG A 388 -5.32 10.16 21.29
N GLU A 389 -6.08 9.22 21.88
CA GLU A 389 -5.51 8.12 22.66
C GLU A 389 -4.68 7.17 21.80
N ALA A 390 -5.15 6.83 20.59
CA ALA A 390 -4.42 5.97 19.66
C ALA A 390 -3.07 6.58 19.27
N ILE A 391 -3.03 7.89 18.99
CA ILE A 391 -1.79 8.62 18.70
C ILE A 391 -0.86 8.59 19.91
N ALA A 392 -1.34 8.98 21.08
CA ALA A 392 -0.53 9.02 22.30
C ALA A 392 0.04 7.63 22.64
N SER A 393 -0.78 6.58 22.58
CA SER A 393 -0.38 5.20 22.86
C SER A 393 0.64 4.68 21.85
N ALA A 394 0.50 5.03 20.56
CA ALA A 394 1.47 4.63 19.54
C ALA A 394 2.86 5.25 19.78
N TYR A 395 2.91 6.53 20.13
CA TYR A 395 4.17 7.21 20.46
C TYR A 395 4.78 6.69 21.77
N GLU A 396 4.00 6.49 22.85
CA GLU A 396 4.48 5.89 24.08
C GLU A 396 5.15 4.54 23.86
N LYS A 397 4.59 3.71 22.98
CA LYS A 397 5.18 2.43 22.59
C LYS A 397 6.42 2.61 21.72
N ALA A 398 6.41 3.55 20.78
CA ALA A 398 7.54 3.81 19.89
C ALA A 398 8.79 4.28 20.68
N GLU A 399 8.61 5.09 21.73
CA GLU A 399 9.68 5.57 22.61
C GLU A 399 10.38 4.44 23.38
N LYS A 400 9.75 3.27 23.55
CA LYS A 400 10.33 2.09 24.20
C LYS A 400 11.23 1.27 23.28
N ILE A 401 11.18 1.50 21.95
CA ILE A 401 11.94 0.75 20.96
C ILE A 401 13.24 1.48 20.66
N HIS A 402 14.36 0.76 20.68
CA HIS A 402 15.67 1.34 20.47
C HIS A 402 16.45 0.61 19.39
N PHE A 403 17.01 1.38 18.48
CA PHE A 403 18.09 0.99 17.58
C PHE A 403 18.91 2.22 17.20
N GLU A 404 20.19 2.06 16.98
CA GLU A 404 21.06 3.16 16.56
C GLU A 404 20.57 3.72 15.22
N ASN A 405 20.64 5.02 15.03
CA ASN A 405 20.16 5.78 13.88
C ASN A 405 18.63 5.73 13.64
N ALA A 406 17.82 5.34 14.63
CA ALA A 406 16.36 5.39 14.53
C ALA A 406 15.87 6.83 14.36
N PHE A 407 14.89 7.03 13.46
CA PHE A 407 14.12 8.26 13.42
C PHE A 407 12.66 7.97 13.04
N TYR A 408 11.76 8.82 13.45
CA TYR A 408 10.35 8.81 13.10
C TYR A 408 9.79 10.23 13.17
N ARG A 409 8.66 10.45 12.52
CA ARG A 409 7.95 11.73 12.58
C ARG A 409 7.22 11.87 13.91
N HIS A 410 7.15 13.11 14.43
CA HIS A 410 6.50 13.45 15.69
C HIS A 410 5.08 14.00 15.51
N ASP A 411 4.63 14.17 14.27
CA ASP A 411 3.36 14.80 13.90
C ASP A 411 2.36 13.84 13.21
N ILE A 412 2.60 12.50 13.30
CA ILE A 412 1.67 11.51 12.74
C ILE A 412 0.29 11.66 13.40
N GLY A 413 -0.74 11.86 12.57
CA GLY A 413 -2.11 12.06 13.00
C GLY A 413 -2.46 13.48 13.43
N ALA A 414 -1.51 14.41 13.52
CA ALA A 414 -1.79 15.77 13.99
C ALA A 414 -2.84 16.49 13.13
N LYS A 415 -2.77 16.38 11.80
CA LYS A 415 -3.78 16.95 10.90
C LYS A 415 -5.15 16.30 11.06
N ALA A 416 -5.18 14.98 11.23
CA ALA A 416 -6.42 14.26 11.46
C ALA A 416 -7.06 14.66 12.78
N LEU A 417 -6.26 14.83 13.83
CA LEU A 417 -6.74 15.25 15.15
C LEU A 417 -7.33 16.67 15.08
N ALA A 418 -6.63 17.62 14.45
CA ALA A 418 -7.14 18.98 14.26
C ALA A 418 -8.49 18.98 13.52
N ALA A 419 -8.64 18.16 12.48
CA ALA A 419 -9.91 18.04 11.72
C ALA A 419 -11.07 17.43 12.55
N THR A 420 -10.78 16.68 13.62
CA THR A 420 -11.82 16.16 14.53
C THR A 420 -12.27 17.20 15.57
N GLU A 421 -11.41 18.16 15.90
CA GLU A 421 -11.68 19.19 16.91
C GLU A 421 -12.39 20.41 16.32
N GLU A 422 -12.35 20.61 15.00
CA GLU A 422 -13.07 21.67 14.28
C GLU A 422 -14.55 21.33 13.99
N LYS A 423 -14.98 20.11 14.28
CA LYS A 423 -16.37 19.63 14.13
C LYS A 423 -17.12 19.63 15.45
#